data_bfa7af0ed718f9e66984d5d399b5699e
#
_entry.id   bfa7af0ed718f9e66984d5d399b5699e
#
_cell.length_a   1.000
_cell.length_b   1.000
_cell.length_c   1.000
_cell.angle_alpha   90.00
_cell.angle_beta   90.00
_cell.angle_gamma   90.00
#
_symmetry.space_group_name_H-M   'P 1'
#
loop_
_entity.id
_entity.type
_entity.pdbx_description
1 polymer ?
#
loop_
_entity_poly.entity_id
_entity_poly.type
_entity_poly.pdbx_seq_one_letter_code
_entity_poly.pdbx_strand_id
1 'polypeptide(L)'
;TALQINPGHATAHNNLGMLLMDLGRYRDCLACFSTALSIKPDYFEAFSNLLFAQNLLPDGSAQDALAAARKYGHLVTPKPVPPSAAVVNSDPDRRLRIGLVSGDLRSHPVGYFLESTLKAISAGGQDGLEFHVYSNHWLEDSLTERLKPYCAGWYRAAGVPDSALVERIRRDAIDILVDLSGHTANNRLPLFALKPAPVQVSWLGYFATTGVPAIDYLIADPLTLPTAEEVNFTETIWRLPQTRLSFTPP
;
A
#
# COMPACT_ATOMS: atom_id res chain seq x y z
N THR A 1 -5.74 13.15 -31.18
CA THR A 1 -5.53 12.75 -29.79
C THR A 1 -4.10 13.06 -29.37
N ALA A 2 -3.80 13.15 -28.04
CA ALA A 2 -2.44 13.42 -27.54
C ALA A 2 -1.44 12.40 -28.09
N LEU A 3 -1.80 11.11 -28.17
CA LEU A 3 -0.94 10.04 -28.69
C LEU A 3 -0.73 10.07 -30.21
N GLN A 4 -1.61 10.71 -30.97
CA GLN A 4 -1.38 10.97 -32.42
C GLN A 4 -0.33 12.07 -32.63
N ILE A 5 -0.26 13.05 -31.71
CA ILE A 5 0.71 14.14 -31.76
C ILE A 5 2.05 13.67 -31.21
N ASN A 6 2.05 12.93 -30.12
CA ASN A 6 3.27 12.40 -29.48
C ASN A 6 3.06 10.94 -29.04
N PRO A 7 3.40 9.95 -29.89
CA PRO A 7 3.29 8.54 -29.55
C PRO A 7 4.20 8.10 -28.38
N GLY A 8 5.27 8.86 -28.08
CA GLY A 8 6.20 8.62 -26.99
C GLY A 8 5.78 9.25 -25.63
N HIS A 9 4.51 9.62 -25.45
CA HIS A 9 4.07 10.28 -24.21
C HIS A 9 3.64 9.25 -23.16
N ALA A 10 4.56 8.85 -22.27
CA ALA A 10 4.32 7.82 -21.24
C ALA A 10 3.07 8.08 -20.40
N THR A 11 2.85 9.32 -19.94
CA THR A 11 1.68 9.67 -19.12
C THR A 11 0.37 9.50 -19.90
N ALA A 12 0.35 9.81 -21.21
CA ALA A 12 -0.84 9.63 -22.02
C ALA A 12 -1.18 8.14 -22.21
N HIS A 13 -0.17 7.26 -22.34
CA HIS A 13 -0.37 5.82 -22.34
C HIS A 13 -0.89 5.33 -21.00
N ASN A 14 -0.34 5.78 -19.88
CA ASN A 14 -0.84 5.41 -18.55
C ASN A 14 -2.32 5.83 -18.38
N ASN A 15 -2.67 7.06 -18.73
CA ASN A 15 -4.04 7.57 -18.60
C ASN A 15 -5.04 6.82 -19.52
N LEU A 16 -4.60 6.44 -20.73
CA LEU A 16 -5.40 5.58 -21.60
C LEU A 16 -5.58 4.18 -20.98
N GLY A 17 -4.52 3.62 -20.40
CA GLY A 17 -4.59 2.35 -19.68
C GLY A 17 -5.59 2.39 -18.53
N MET A 18 -5.58 3.44 -17.72
CA MET A 18 -6.54 3.64 -16.64
C MET A 18 -7.99 3.66 -17.17
N LEU A 19 -8.26 4.45 -18.22
CA LEU A 19 -9.58 4.50 -18.83
C LEU A 19 -10.04 3.13 -19.37
N LEU A 20 -9.13 2.39 -20.00
CA LEU A 20 -9.43 1.04 -20.52
C LEU A 20 -9.70 0.05 -19.37
N MET A 21 -8.99 0.18 -18.26
CA MET A 21 -9.22 -0.61 -17.05
C MET A 21 -10.62 -0.34 -16.47
N ASP A 22 -11.06 0.92 -16.38
CA ASP A 22 -12.41 1.30 -15.93
C ASP A 22 -13.50 0.75 -16.86
N LEU A 23 -13.20 0.59 -18.16
CA LEU A 23 -14.07 -0.05 -19.14
C LEU A 23 -14.03 -1.58 -19.15
N GLY A 24 -13.26 -2.21 -18.22
CA GLY A 24 -13.09 -3.66 -18.15
C GLY A 24 -12.24 -4.26 -19.28
N ARG A 25 -11.54 -3.42 -20.06
CA ARG A 25 -10.69 -3.85 -21.19
C ARG A 25 -9.26 -4.17 -20.71
N TYR A 26 -9.16 -5.16 -19.83
CA TYR A 26 -7.91 -5.45 -19.09
C TYR A 26 -6.71 -5.76 -19.96
N ARG A 27 -6.87 -6.52 -21.08
CA ARG A 27 -5.75 -6.82 -21.99
C ARG A 27 -5.22 -5.58 -22.71
N ASP A 28 -6.12 -4.68 -23.11
CA ASP A 28 -5.75 -3.44 -23.77
C ASP A 28 -5.07 -2.47 -22.79
N CYS A 29 -5.56 -2.39 -21.54
CA CYS A 29 -4.92 -1.53 -20.54
C CYS A 29 -3.50 -2.01 -20.20
N LEU A 30 -3.25 -3.33 -20.13
CA LEU A 30 -1.91 -3.88 -19.92
C LEU A 30 -0.94 -3.50 -21.03
N ALA A 31 -1.39 -3.51 -22.29
CA ALA A 31 -0.59 -3.04 -23.42
C ALA A 31 -0.21 -1.55 -23.28
N CYS A 32 -1.16 -0.72 -22.84
CA CYS A 32 -0.91 0.71 -22.59
C CYS A 32 0.08 0.93 -21.46
N PHE A 33 -0.07 0.26 -20.31
CA PHE A 33 0.88 0.37 -19.19
C PHE A 33 2.27 -0.14 -19.58
N SER A 34 2.36 -1.25 -20.31
CA SER A 34 3.63 -1.78 -20.82
C SER A 34 4.31 -0.80 -21.75
N THR A 35 3.55 -0.11 -22.62
CA THR A 35 4.09 0.94 -23.48
C THR A 35 4.59 2.13 -22.66
N ALA A 36 3.83 2.57 -21.66
CA ALA A 36 4.26 3.64 -20.75
C ALA A 36 5.60 3.30 -20.07
N LEU A 37 5.76 2.05 -19.61
CA LEU A 37 6.97 1.56 -18.96
C LEU A 37 8.14 1.35 -19.93
N SER A 38 7.89 1.02 -21.20
CA SER A 38 8.95 0.97 -22.22
C SER A 38 9.53 2.37 -22.52
N ILE A 39 8.70 3.41 -22.45
CA ILE A 39 9.09 4.81 -22.64
C ILE A 39 9.79 5.34 -21.37
N LYS A 40 9.21 5.06 -20.20
CA LYS A 40 9.69 5.52 -18.90
C LYS A 40 9.75 4.35 -17.91
N PRO A 41 10.88 3.62 -17.79
CA PRO A 41 11.00 2.43 -16.95
C PRO A 41 10.83 2.67 -15.45
N ASP A 42 11.06 3.90 -14.97
CA ASP A 42 10.90 4.34 -13.58
C ASP A 42 9.53 5.00 -13.30
N TYR A 43 8.54 4.76 -14.15
CA TYR A 43 7.18 5.26 -13.94
C TYR A 43 6.42 4.32 -12.98
N PHE A 44 6.72 4.42 -11.69
CA PHE A 44 6.20 3.52 -10.65
C PHE A 44 4.68 3.49 -10.55
N GLU A 45 4.00 4.60 -10.84
CA GLU A 45 2.54 4.64 -10.91
C GLU A 45 1.99 3.74 -12.03
N ALA A 46 2.55 3.84 -13.24
CA ALA A 46 2.15 2.97 -14.36
C ALA A 46 2.48 1.50 -14.07
N PHE A 47 3.56 1.23 -13.32
CA PHE A 47 3.90 -0.13 -12.91
C PHE A 47 2.89 -0.67 -11.88
N SER A 48 2.48 0.14 -10.89
CA SER A 48 1.42 -0.24 -9.93
C SER A 48 0.11 -0.54 -10.66
N ASN A 49 -0.27 0.30 -11.64
CA ASN A 49 -1.47 0.09 -12.45
C ASN A 49 -1.39 -1.22 -13.27
N LEU A 50 -0.21 -1.53 -13.83
CA LEU A 50 0.02 -2.78 -14.54
C LEU A 50 -0.17 -3.98 -13.60
N LEU A 51 0.44 -3.96 -12.41
CA LEU A 51 0.33 -5.04 -11.42
C LEU A 51 -1.11 -5.21 -10.94
N PHE A 52 -1.82 -4.12 -10.70
CA PHE A 52 -3.24 -4.18 -10.34
C PHE A 52 -4.07 -4.83 -11.46
N ALA A 53 -3.89 -4.37 -12.71
CA ALA A 53 -4.62 -4.88 -13.86
C ALA A 53 -4.32 -6.36 -14.17
N GLN A 54 -3.09 -6.83 -13.97
CA GLN A 54 -2.72 -8.25 -14.13
C GLN A 54 -3.55 -9.17 -13.24
N ASN A 55 -3.83 -8.76 -12.00
CA ASN A 55 -4.63 -9.54 -11.06
C ASN A 55 -6.14 -9.55 -11.39
N LEU A 56 -6.59 -8.73 -12.35
CA LEU A 56 -7.98 -8.72 -12.82
C LEU A 56 -8.20 -9.60 -14.06
N LEU A 57 -7.15 -10.19 -14.61
CA LEU A 57 -7.28 -11.10 -15.75
C LEU A 57 -7.83 -12.46 -15.29
N PRO A 58 -8.93 -12.96 -15.88
CA PRO A 58 -9.50 -14.27 -15.51
C PRO A 58 -8.56 -15.46 -15.79
N ASP A 59 -7.66 -15.29 -16.75
CA ASP A 59 -6.67 -16.29 -17.19
C ASP A 59 -5.23 -15.83 -16.88
N GLY A 60 -5.08 -14.93 -15.91
CA GLY A 60 -3.78 -14.42 -15.46
C GLY A 60 -2.95 -15.50 -14.76
N SER A 61 -1.64 -15.51 -15.03
CA SER A 61 -0.68 -16.37 -14.34
C SER A 61 -0.25 -15.72 -13.02
N ALA A 62 -0.46 -16.39 -11.89
CA ALA A 62 0.03 -15.93 -10.60
C ALA A 62 1.56 -15.84 -10.56
N GLN A 63 2.25 -16.73 -11.27
CA GLN A 63 3.72 -16.71 -11.40
C GLN A 63 4.21 -15.48 -12.17
N ASP A 64 3.53 -15.11 -13.26
CA ASP A 64 3.89 -13.90 -14.03
C ASP A 64 3.60 -12.63 -13.21
N ALA A 65 2.50 -12.60 -12.47
CA ALA A 65 2.18 -11.50 -11.55
C ALA A 65 3.24 -11.37 -10.44
N LEU A 66 3.67 -12.47 -9.83
CA LEU A 66 4.75 -12.50 -8.85
C LEU A 66 6.09 -12.02 -9.45
N ALA A 67 6.42 -12.49 -10.65
CA ALA A 67 7.65 -12.07 -11.34
C ALA A 67 7.66 -10.56 -11.63
N ALA A 68 6.52 -10.02 -12.09
CA ALA A 68 6.35 -8.59 -12.30
C ALA A 68 6.41 -7.80 -10.98
N ALA A 69 5.77 -8.27 -9.90
CA ALA A 69 5.86 -7.64 -8.59
C ALA A 69 7.30 -7.61 -8.05
N ARG A 70 8.05 -8.70 -8.17
CA ARG A 70 9.48 -8.74 -7.81
C ARG A 70 10.29 -7.73 -8.62
N LYS A 71 10.02 -7.61 -9.94
CA LYS A 71 10.68 -6.61 -10.78
C LYS A 71 10.40 -5.19 -10.28
N TYR A 72 9.15 -4.88 -9.93
CA TYR A 72 8.79 -3.61 -9.31
C TYR A 72 9.60 -3.37 -8.03
N GLY A 73 9.59 -4.34 -7.11
CA GLY A 73 10.32 -4.24 -5.84
C GLY A 73 11.82 -3.96 -6.03
N HIS A 74 12.45 -4.62 -7.00
CA HIS A 74 13.84 -4.34 -7.35
C HIS A 74 14.08 -2.93 -7.89
N LEU A 75 13.14 -2.39 -8.65
CA LEU A 75 13.25 -1.03 -9.21
C LEU A 75 13.05 0.06 -8.17
N VAL A 76 12.12 -0.11 -7.22
CA VAL A 76 11.86 0.89 -6.18
C VAL A 76 12.85 0.84 -5.03
N THR A 77 13.58 -0.27 -4.85
CA THR A 77 14.53 -0.44 -3.75
C THR A 77 15.87 0.19 -4.08
N PRO A 78 16.29 1.23 -3.36
CA PRO A 78 17.60 1.86 -3.56
C PRO A 78 18.74 0.91 -3.18
N LYS A 79 19.92 1.08 -3.78
CA LYS A 79 21.13 0.31 -3.47
C LYS A 79 22.20 1.26 -2.92
N PRO A 80 22.75 0.98 -1.73
CA PRO A 80 22.29 0.05 -0.69
C PRO A 80 21.10 0.60 0.09
N VAL A 81 20.26 -0.26 0.66
CA VAL A 81 19.27 0.14 1.66
C VAL A 81 20.03 0.47 2.95
N PRO A 82 19.99 1.71 3.46
CA PRO A 82 20.57 2.00 4.76
C PRO A 82 19.87 1.11 5.81
N PRO A 83 20.60 0.48 6.72
CA PRO A 83 19.95 -0.20 7.82
C PRO A 83 19.04 0.79 8.55
N SER A 84 17.82 0.37 8.86
CA SER A 84 16.92 1.18 9.68
C SER A 84 17.66 1.48 10.99
N ALA A 85 18.03 2.74 11.20
CA ALA A 85 18.56 3.22 12.48
C ALA A 85 17.45 3.38 13.52
N ALA A 86 16.36 2.62 13.39
CA ALA A 86 15.30 2.62 14.37
C ALA A 86 15.88 2.12 15.70
N VAL A 87 15.99 3.04 16.64
CA VAL A 87 16.27 2.71 18.02
C VAL A 87 15.12 1.82 18.49
N VAL A 88 15.37 0.51 18.52
CA VAL A 88 14.44 -0.42 19.15
C VAL A 88 14.46 -0.07 20.63
N ASN A 89 13.49 0.71 21.06
CA ASN A 89 13.28 0.94 22.49
C ASN A 89 12.83 -0.39 23.10
N SER A 90 13.68 -0.98 23.93
CA SER A 90 13.49 -2.31 24.52
C SER A 90 12.60 -2.31 25.77
N ASP A 91 11.96 -1.20 26.12
CA ASP A 91 10.99 -1.16 27.23
C ASP A 91 9.76 -2.02 26.86
N PRO A 92 9.52 -3.15 27.53
CA PRO A 92 8.41 -4.04 27.22
C PRO A 92 7.05 -3.47 27.57
N ASP A 93 6.98 -2.46 28.44
CA ASP A 93 5.74 -1.87 28.93
C ASP A 93 5.33 -0.62 28.16
N ARG A 94 6.14 -0.18 27.19
CA ARG A 94 5.80 0.98 26.39
C ARG A 94 4.69 0.69 25.35
N ARG A 95 3.95 1.72 25.00
CA ARG A 95 3.01 1.64 23.88
C ARG A 95 3.75 1.42 22.56
N LEU A 96 3.23 0.50 21.73
CA LEU A 96 3.70 0.33 20.36
C LEU A 96 3.08 1.39 19.46
N ARG A 97 3.91 2.07 18.69
CA ARG A 97 3.48 3.07 17.71
C ARG A 97 3.27 2.44 16.35
N ILE A 98 2.00 2.46 15.91
CA ILE A 98 1.57 1.89 14.64
C ILE A 98 1.34 3.04 13.65
N GLY A 99 2.16 3.11 12.61
CA GLY A 99 1.98 4.05 11.51
C GLY A 99 1.05 3.48 10.44
N LEU A 100 0.04 4.22 10.03
CA LEU A 100 -0.90 3.83 8.97
C LEU A 100 -0.71 4.75 7.77
N VAL A 101 -0.33 4.20 6.61
CA VAL A 101 -0.12 4.96 5.36
C VAL A 101 -1.21 4.61 4.37
N SER A 102 -1.98 5.61 3.91
CA SER A 102 -3.06 5.39 2.94
C SER A 102 -3.45 6.67 2.19
N GLY A 103 -3.89 6.51 0.94
CA GLY A 103 -4.62 7.51 0.18
C GLY A 103 -6.15 7.46 0.37
N ASP A 104 -6.67 6.52 1.18
CA ASP A 104 -8.08 6.13 1.17
C ASP A 104 -8.77 6.23 2.55
N LEU A 105 -8.21 7.03 3.47
CA LEU A 105 -8.79 7.27 4.80
C LEU A 105 -9.91 8.32 4.74
N ARG A 106 -10.89 8.08 3.92
CA ARG A 106 -12.04 8.88 3.58
C ARG A 106 -13.21 7.96 3.22
N SER A 107 -14.32 8.48 2.69
CA SER A 107 -15.46 7.68 2.19
C SER A 107 -15.03 6.74 1.07
N HIS A 108 -14.38 5.65 1.46
CA HIS A 108 -13.76 4.63 0.63
C HIS A 108 -13.79 3.29 1.39
N PRO A 109 -13.86 2.12 0.71
CA PRO A 109 -13.87 0.82 1.37
C PRO A 109 -12.79 0.63 2.45
N VAL A 110 -11.54 1.04 2.19
CA VAL A 110 -10.43 0.97 3.16
C VAL A 110 -10.75 1.73 4.44
N GLY A 111 -11.32 2.94 4.32
CA GLY A 111 -11.71 3.75 5.48
C GLY A 111 -12.81 3.06 6.32
N TYR A 112 -13.83 2.49 5.66
CA TYR A 112 -14.93 1.77 6.35
C TYR A 112 -14.46 0.48 7.03
N PHE A 113 -13.52 -0.24 6.44
CA PHE A 113 -12.93 -1.42 7.08
C PHE A 113 -12.02 -1.04 8.26
N LEU A 114 -11.24 0.04 8.13
CA LEU A 114 -10.34 0.49 9.19
C LEU A 114 -11.11 1.03 10.39
N GLU A 115 -12.22 1.75 10.17
CA GLU A 115 -13.00 2.40 11.24
C GLU A 115 -13.43 1.40 12.32
N SER A 116 -14.00 0.27 11.93
CA SER A 116 -14.46 -0.73 12.89
C SER A 116 -13.30 -1.34 13.69
N THR A 117 -12.16 -1.54 13.06
CA THR A 117 -10.95 -2.07 13.72
C THR A 117 -10.41 -1.09 14.77
N LEU A 118 -10.23 0.19 14.40
CA LEU A 118 -9.75 1.21 15.34
C LEU A 118 -10.72 1.40 16.51
N LYS A 119 -12.02 1.42 16.21
CA LYS A 119 -13.07 1.54 17.23
C LYS A 119 -13.06 0.36 18.21
N ALA A 120 -12.92 -0.86 17.71
CA ALA A 120 -12.86 -2.07 18.53
C ALA A 120 -11.62 -2.10 19.44
N ILE A 121 -10.45 -1.72 18.91
CA ILE A 121 -9.20 -1.64 19.69
C ILE A 121 -9.34 -0.59 20.78
N SER A 122 -9.86 0.60 20.46
CA SER A 122 -10.09 1.66 21.44
C SER A 122 -11.07 1.26 22.54
N ALA A 123 -12.17 0.58 22.20
CA ALA A 123 -13.17 0.12 23.15
C ALA A 123 -12.68 -1.05 24.04
N GLY A 124 -11.75 -1.85 23.52
CA GLY A 124 -11.19 -3.01 24.22
C GLY A 124 -10.18 -2.67 25.33
N GLY A 125 -9.92 -1.39 25.60
CA GLY A 125 -8.98 -0.94 26.64
C GLY A 125 -7.54 -1.39 26.35
N GLN A 126 -7.19 -1.54 25.07
CA GLN A 126 -5.83 -1.90 24.64
C GLN A 126 -4.92 -0.66 24.72
N ASP A 127 -4.53 -0.28 25.95
CA ASP A 127 -3.67 0.89 26.20
C ASP A 127 -2.24 0.74 25.63
N GLY A 128 -1.91 -0.44 25.09
CA GLY A 128 -0.59 -0.76 24.54
C GLY A 128 -0.32 -0.29 23.12
N LEU A 129 -1.31 0.27 22.39
CA LEU A 129 -1.17 0.68 21.00
C LEU A 129 -1.43 2.19 20.82
N GLU A 130 -0.64 2.84 19.97
CA GLU A 130 -0.76 4.25 19.61
C GLU A 130 -0.73 4.38 18.09
N PHE A 131 -1.81 4.88 17.47
CA PHE A 131 -1.93 4.98 16.02
C PHE A 131 -1.52 6.36 15.51
N HIS A 132 -0.64 6.39 14.50
CA HIS A 132 -0.19 7.58 13.78
C HIS A 132 -0.56 7.43 12.30
N VAL A 133 -1.31 8.37 11.75
CA VAL A 133 -1.77 8.33 10.37
C VAL A 133 -0.93 9.24 9.49
N TYR A 134 -0.56 8.73 8.32
CA TYR A 134 0.07 9.46 7.21
C TYR A 134 -0.87 9.40 5.99
N SER A 135 -1.81 10.36 5.95
CA SER A 135 -2.85 10.41 4.92
C SER A 135 -2.32 10.96 3.61
N ASN A 136 -2.27 10.14 2.57
CA ASN A 136 -1.77 10.52 1.24
C ASN A 136 -2.90 11.00 0.30
N HIS A 137 -3.83 11.77 0.82
CA HIS A 137 -4.91 12.38 0.04
C HIS A 137 -5.17 13.82 0.49
N TRP A 138 -5.62 14.67 -0.45
CA TRP A 138 -5.95 16.06 -0.16
C TRP A 138 -7.35 16.24 0.44
N LEU A 139 -8.28 15.35 0.09
CA LEU A 139 -9.65 15.39 0.57
C LEU A 139 -9.74 14.74 1.95
N GLU A 140 -10.36 15.46 2.87
CA GLU A 140 -10.84 14.98 4.17
C GLU A 140 -12.36 15.12 4.20
N ASP A 141 -13.06 14.12 4.67
CA ASP A 141 -14.53 14.06 4.71
C ASP A 141 -15.06 13.58 6.07
N SER A 142 -16.35 13.31 6.15
CA SER A 142 -17.00 12.88 7.40
C SER A 142 -16.41 11.57 7.96
N LEU A 143 -15.95 10.65 7.11
CA LEU A 143 -15.28 9.43 7.57
C LEU A 143 -13.89 9.75 8.13
N THR A 144 -13.14 10.63 7.48
CA THR A 144 -11.86 11.12 7.99
C THR A 144 -12.01 11.68 9.41
N GLU A 145 -13.03 12.51 9.63
CA GLU A 145 -13.29 13.10 10.95
C GLU A 145 -13.69 12.06 12.01
N ARG A 146 -14.35 10.96 11.61
CA ARG A 146 -14.65 9.85 12.53
C ARG A 146 -13.42 9.00 12.88
N LEU A 147 -12.43 8.92 11.99
CA LEU A 147 -11.19 8.17 12.24
C LEU A 147 -10.21 8.91 13.17
N LYS A 148 -10.10 10.22 13.02
CA LYS A 148 -9.14 11.06 13.76
C LYS A 148 -9.15 10.85 15.30
N PRO A 149 -10.30 10.72 15.99
CA PRO A 149 -10.33 10.53 17.44
C PRO A 149 -9.64 9.24 17.94
N TYR A 150 -9.46 8.26 17.10
CA TYR A 150 -8.78 7.00 17.43
C TYR A 150 -7.27 7.05 17.21
N CYS A 151 -6.74 8.17 16.72
CA CYS A 151 -5.33 8.32 16.33
C CYS A 151 -4.65 9.36 17.24
N ALA A 152 -3.45 9.03 17.73
CA ALA A 152 -2.60 9.96 18.48
C ALA A 152 -2.00 11.06 17.58
N GLY A 153 -1.85 10.77 16.28
CA GLY A 153 -1.35 11.73 15.30
C GLY A 153 -1.99 11.54 13.92
N TRP A 154 -2.27 12.66 13.25
CA TRP A 154 -2.75 12.69 11.88
C TRP A 154 -1.92 13.64 11.05
N TYR A 155 -1.16 13.10 10.10
CA TYR A 155 -0.28 13.87 9.23
C TYR A 155 -0.74 13.78 7.77
N ARG A 156 -0.95 14.93 7.13
CA ARG A 156 -1.25 14.99 5.70
C ARG A 156 0.04 14.83 4.90
N ALA A 157 0.20 13.66 4.27
CA ALA A 157 1.36 13.28 3.50
C ALA A 157 1.24 13.62 2.01
N ALA A 158 0.04 13.99 1.52
CA ALA A 158 -0.17 14.34 0.12
C ALA A 158 0.75 15.48 -0.33
N GLY A 159 1.48 15.27 -1.42
CA GLY A 159 2.46 16.23 -1.95
C GLY A 159 3.80 16.29 -1.21
N VAL A 160 3.95 15.56 -0.09
CA VAL A 160 5.23 15.48 0.64
C VAL A 160 6.16 14.49 -0.07
N PRO A 161 7.42 14.83 -0.37
CA PRO A 161 8.40 13.89 -0.93
C PRO A 161 8.65 12.70 0.00
N ASP A 162 8.90 11.50 -0.58
CA ASP A 162 9.12 10.27 0.21
C ASP A 162 10.28 10.42 1.19
N SER A 163 11.37 11.09 0.82
CA SER A 163 12.51 11.34 1.71
C SER A 163 12.11 12.13 2.97
N ALA A 164 11.31 13.17 2.81
CA ALA A 164 10.83 13.97 3.95
C ALA A 164 9.83 13.19 4.82
N LEU A 165 9.01 12.34 4.19
CA LEU A 165 8.05 11.50 4.92
C LEU A 165 8.78 10.37 5.68
N VAL A 166 9.84 9.79 5.14
CA VAL A 166 10.74 8.86 5.84
C VAL A 166 11.29 9.47 7.12
N GLU A 167 11.85 10.68 7.03
CA GLU A 167 12.40 11.40 8.20
C GLU A 167 11.32 11.72 9.24
N ARG A 168 10.10 12.00 8.79
CA ARG A 168 8.96 12.20 9.68
C ARG A 168 8.59 10.91 10.41
N ILE A 169 8.44 9.78 9.72
CA ILE A 169 8.11 8.49 10.30
C ILE A 169 9.16 8.04 11.32
N ARG A 170 10.46 8.24 10.99
CA ARG A 170 11.56 7.96 11.91
C ARG A 170 11.53 8.82 13.16
N ARG A 171 11.24 10.12 13.01
CA ARG A 171 11.11 11.07 14.15
C ARG A 171 9.91 10.70 15.04
N ASP A 172 8.82 10.25 14.46
CA ASP A 172 7.64 9.77 15.19
C ASP A 172 7.90 8.42 15.90
N ALA A 173 9.10 7.80 15.68
CA ALA A 173 9.54 6.54 16.25
C ALA A 173 8.51 5.42 16.06
N ILE A 174 8.03 5.25 14.84
CA ILE A 174 7.06 4.22 14.47
C ILE A 174 7.71 2.84 14.55
N ASP A 175 7.09 1.91 15.28
CA ASP A 175 7.54 0.53 15.46
C ASP A 175 7.07 -0.36 14.31
N ILE A 176 5.80 -0.23 13.93
CA ILE A 176 5.18 -1.00 12.86
C ILE A 176 4.54 -0.03 11.89
N LEU A 177 4.97 -0.05 10.64
CA LEU A 177 4.38 0.77 9.58
C LEU A 177 3.50 -0.10 8.69
N VAL A 178 2.24 0.28 8.54
CA VAL A 178 1.24 -0.48 7.78
C VAL A 178 0.92 0.26 6.49
N ASP A 179 1.14 -0.41 5.37
CA ASP A 179 0.64 -0.01 4.06
C ASP A 179 -0.82 -0.46 3.92
N LEU A 180 -1.72 0.49 3.71
CA LEU A 180 -3.15 0.22 3.50
C LEU A 180 -3.57 0.37 2.03
N SER A 181 -2.63 0.53 1.11
CA SER A 181 -2.92 0.79 -0.30
C SER A 181 -2.43 -0.31 -1.23
N GLY A 182 -1.22 -0.86 -1.01
CA GLY A 182 -0.58 -1.74 -1.98
C GLY A 182 -0.47 -1.07 -3.36
N HIS A 183 -0.75 -1.78 -4.43
CA HIS A 183 -0.71 -1.24 -5.81
C HIS A 183 -2.00 -0.53 -6.24
N THR A 184 -2.72 0.12 -5.32
CA THR A 184 -3.86 1.00 -5.65
C THR A 184 -3.42 2.44 -5.85
N ALA A 185 -4.37 3.32 -6.21
CA ALA A 185 -4.11 4.73 -6.42
C ALA A 185 -3.55 5.41 -5.14
N ASN A 186 -2.72 6.42 -5.32
CA ASN A 186 -2.10 7.18 -4.23
C ASN A 186 -1.30 6.32 -3.23
N ASN A 187 -0.78 5.16 -3.64
CA ASN A 187 0.10 4.36 -2.79
C ASN A 187 1.45 5.04 -2.53
N ARG A 188 2.18 4.52 -1.56
CA ARG A 188 3.51 4.99 -1.16
C ARG A 188 4.52 3.83 -1.06
N LEU A 189 4.38 2.80 -1.89
CA LEU A 189 5.30 1.66 -1.89
C LEU A 189 6.79 2.05 -2.04
N PRO A 190 7.17 3.09 -2.83
CA PRO A 190 8.54 3.58 -2.84
C PRO A 190 9.04 4.07 -1.48
N LEU A 191 8.16 4.64 -0.64
CA LEU A 191 8.49 5.00 0.74
C LEU A 191 8.84 3.76 1.58
N PHE A 192 8.04 2.68 1.46
CA PHE A 192 8.30 1.43 2.19
C PHE A 192 9.61 0.78 1.78
N ALA A 193 10.02 0.92 0.52
CA ALA A 193 11.32 0.44 0.03
C ALA A 193 12.51 1.11 0.75
N LEU A 194 12.32 2.29 1.35
CA LEU A 194 13.33 3.00 2.17
C LEU A 194 13.39 2.52 3.62
N LYS A 195 12.56 1.55 4.01
CA LYS A 195 12.51 0.93 5.35
C LYS A 195 12.51 1.96 6.49
N PRO A 196 11.52 2.87 6.57
CA PRO A 196 11.46 3.89 7.62
C PRO A 196 11.14 3.34 9.02
N ALA A 197 10.56 2.14 9.13
CA ALA A 197 10.22 1.50 10.39
C ALA A 197 10.81 0.09 10.50
N PRO A 198 11.08 -0.43 11.71
CA PRO A 198 11.64 -1.76 11.93
C PRO A 198 10.82 -2.89 11.33
N VAL A 199 9.49 -2.84 11.52
CA VAL A 199 8.53 -3.79 10.97
C VAL A 199 7.61 -3.08 10.00
N GLN A 200 7.43 -3.67 8.82
CA GLN A 200 6.54 -3.14 7.78
C GLN A 200 5.55 -4.21 7.32
N VAL A 201 4.30 -3.82 7.19
CA VAL A 201 3.18 -4.74 6.94
C VAL A 201 2.31 -4.20 5.81
N SER A 202 1.86 -5.05 4.90
CA SER A 202 0.79 -4.71 3.95
C SER A 202 -0.53 -5.30 4.44
N TRP A 203 -1.59 -4.48 4.41
CA TRP A 203 -2.92 -4.89 4.85
C TRP A 203 -4.00 -4.10 4.12
N LEU A 204 -5.15 -4.72 3.93
CA LEU A 204 -6.46 -4.15 3.66
C LEU A 204 -6.69 -3.71 2.21
N GLY A 205 -5.96 -2.74 1.66
CA GLY A 205 -6.30 -2.08 0.40
C GLY A 205 -5.95 -2.86 -0.86
N TYR A 206 -5.08 -3.87 -0.76
CA TYR A 206 -4.66 -4.68 -1.89
C TYR A 206 -4.68 -6.17 -1.54
N PHE A 207 -4.92 -7.02 -2.53
CA PHE A 207 -5.19 -8.45 -2.35
C PHE A 207 -4.09 -9.37 -2.88
N ALA A 208 -2.99 -8.81 -3.40
CA ALA A 208 -1.85 -9.55 -3.94
C ALA A 208 -0.53 -9.04 -3.33
N THR A 209 0.59 -9.68 -3.66
CA THR A 209 1.91 -9.27 -3.18
C THR A 209 2.29 -7.87 -3.65
N THR A 210 2.94 -7.10 -2.79
CA THR A 210 3.51 -5.80 -3.16
C THR A 210 4.81 -5.95 -3.95
N GLY A 211 5.51 -7.07 -3.79
CA GLY A 211 6.83 -7.31 -4.38
C GLY A 211 7.95 -6.49 -3.77
N VAL A 212 7.67 -5.65 -2.76
CA VAL A 212 8.66 -4.78 -2.10
C VAL A 212 9.39 -5.55 -1.00
N PRO A 213 10.71 -5.85 -1.14
CA PRO A 213 11.44 -6.70 -0.20
C PRO A 213 11.51 -6.14 1.24
N ALA A 214 11.30 -4.85 1.41
CA ALA A 214 11.31 -4.18 2.70
C ALA A 214 10.00 -4.32 3.48
N ILE A 215 8.92 -4.83 2.87
CA ILE A 215 7.67 -5.17 3.56
C ILE A 215 7.80 -6.59 4.08
N ASP A 216 7.78 -6.74 5.40
CA ASP A 216 8.07 -8.02 6.07
C ASP A 216 6.86 -8.97 6.04
N TYR A 217 5.66 -8.42 6.25
CA TYR A 217 4.45 -9.23 6.42
C TYR A 217 3.29 -8.73 5.57
N LEU A 218 2.41 -9.66 5.20
CA LEU A 218 1.08 -9.38 4.67
C LEU A 218 0.03 -10.02 5.57
N ILE A 219 -0.93 -9.21 6.04
CA ILE A 219 -2.05 -9.72 6.86
C ILE A 219 -3.09 -10.36 5.95
N ALA A 220 -3.35 -11.64 6.17
CA ALA A 220 -4.32 -12.44 5.44
C ALA A 220 -5.20 -13.27 6.38
N ASP A 221 -6.13 -13.98 5.82
CA ASP A 221 -6.98 -14.97 6.49
C ASP A 221 -7.14 -16.22 5.60
N PRO A 222 -7.66 -17.35 6.15
CA PRO A 222 -7.77 -18.60 5.41
C PRO A 222 -8.69 -18.55 4.18
N LEU A 223 -9.64 -17.61 4.14
CA LEU A 223 -10.60 -17.47 3.04
C LEU A 223 -10.05 -16.62 1.91
N THR A 224 -9.39 -15.50 2.25
CA THR A 224 -8.85 -14.57 1.25
C THR A 224 -7.51 -15.03 0.68
N LEU A 225 -6.74 -15.82 1.42
CA LEU A 225 -5.46 -16.38 0.98
C LEU A 225 -5.30 -17.81 1.51
N PRO A 226 -5.69 -18.84 0.76
CA PRO A 226 -5.40 -20.25 1.10
C PRO A 226 -3.88 -20.49 1.22
N THR A 227 -3.47 -21.41 2.09
CA THR A 227 -2.04 -21.69 2.34
C THR A 227 -1.28 -22.09 1.06
N ALA A 228 -1.93 -22.79 0.14
CA ALA A 228 -1.32 -23.18 -1.13
C ALA A 228 -0.94 -21.99 -2.03
N GLU A 229 -1.57 -20.82 -1.81
CA GLU A 229 -1.33 -19.61 -2.59
C GLU A 229 -0.19 -18.73 -2.03
N GLU A 230 0.35 -19.06 -0.85
CA GLU A 230 1.43 -18.28 -0.21
C GLU A 230 2.69 -18.20 -1.08
N VAL A 231 2.93 -19.20 -1.92
CA VAL A 231 4.06 -19.23 -2.88
C VAL A 231 4.04 -18.06 -3.88
N ASN A 232 2.90 -17.41 -4.04
CA ASN A 232 2.70 -16.28 -4.94
C ASN A 232 2.98 -14.90 -4.27
N PHE A 233 3.50 -14.90 -3.04
CA PHE A 233 3.77 -13.68 -2.28
C PHE A 233 5.27 -13.56 -1.96
N THR A 234 5.74 -12.33 -1.82
CA THR A 234 7.12 -12.04 -1.38
C THR A 234 7.19 -11.81 0.12
N GLU A 235 6.08 -11.38 0.72
CA GLU A 235 5.93 -11.11 2.13
C GLU A 235 5.68 -12.41 2.91
N THR A 236 6.09 -12.46 4.19
CA THR A 236 5.65 -13.51 5.10
C THR A 236 4.17 -13.33 5.43
N ILE A 237 3.37 -14.37 5.26
CA ILE A 237 1.93 -14.27 5.52
C ILE A 237 1.66 -14.34 7.02
N TRP A 238 1.11 -13.25 7.58
CA TRP A 238 0.56 -13.22 8.92
C TRP A 238 -0.91 -13.56 8.87
N ARG A 239 -1.23 -14.77 9.22
CA ARG A 239 -2.58 -15.33 9.05
C ARG A 239 -3.43 -15.13 10.29
N LEU A 240 -4.51 -14.37 10.15
CA LEU A 240 -5.53 -14.23 11.18
C LEU A 240 -6.41 -15.49 11.24
N PRO A 241 -6.95 -15.85 12.42
CA PRO A 241 -7.72 -17.08 12.58
C PRO A 241 -9.11 -17.04 11.91
N GLN A 242 -9.65 -15.85 11.68
CA GLN A 242 -10.98 -15.67 11.07
C GLN A 242 -10.89 -14.82 9.81
N THR A 243 -11.27 -13.54 9.86
CA THR A 243 -11.22 -12.63 8.73
C THR A 243 -10.25 -11.47 8.94
N ARG A 244 -9.59 -11.04 7.86
CA ARG A 244 -8.80 -9.81 7.84
C ARG A 244 -9.63 -8.55 7.60
N LEU A 245 -10.92 -8.70 7.31
CA LEU A 245 -11.83 -7.63 6.95
C LEU A 245 -12.90 -7.45 8.03
N SER A 246 -13.07 -6.22 8.50
CA SER A 246 -14.12 -5.83 9.44
C SER A 246 -14.78 -4.57 8.89
N PHE A 247 -16.07 -4.65 8.55
CA PHE A 247 -16.77 -3.61 7.82
C PHE A 247 -17.74 -2.84 8.71
N THR A 248 -17.62 -1.50 8.70
CA THR A 248 -18.63 -0.60 9.27
C THR A 248 -19.49 -0.06 8.12
N PRO A 249 -20.80 -0.31 8.11
CA PRO A 249 -21.68 0.29 7.11
C PRO A 249 -21.61 1.82 7.14
N PRO A 250 -21.73 2.49 5.98
CA PRO A 250 -21.75 3.94 5.89
C PRO A 250 -22.98 4.57 6.54
#